data_e63ce06b474c6b05f59cc858ad8c43cd
#
_entry.id   e63ce06b474c6b05f59cc858ad8c43cd
#
_cell.length_a   1.000
_cell.length_b   1.000
_cell.length_c   1.000
_cell.angle_alpha   90.00
_cell.angle_beta   90.00
_cell.angle_gamma   90.00
#
_symmetry.space_group_name_H-M   'P 1'
#
loop_
_entity.id
_entity.type
_entity.pdbx_description
1 polymer ?
#
loop_
_entity_poly.entity_id
_entity_poly.type
_entity_poly.pdbx_seq_one_letter_code
_entity_poly.pdbx_strand_id
1 'polypeptide(L)'
;PRSDGPVPLDESDLKAGGLVGPYRLLRELGVGGMGSVWLAERADGTLKRQVALKLPRAVWSTGLAQRMARERDILASLEHPNIARLYDAGTDAQGRPFLALEYVEGQPIDVYCRERSLAIKARLQLLLQVAQAVAFAHSRLVIHRDLKPSNILVTADGSVRLLDFGIAKL
;
A
#
# COMPACT_ATOMS: atom_id res chain seq x y z
N PRO A 1 -7.66 25.49 -31.55
CA PRO A 1 -6.97 25.16 -30.29
C PRO A 1 -7.45 23.79 -29.85
N ARG A 2 -6.56 22.81 -29.93
CA ARG A 2 -6.86 21.44 -29.52
C ARG A 2 -6.81 21.39 -28.01
N SER A 3 -7.89 20.98 -27.39
CA SER A 3 -7.97 20.69 -25.97
C SER A 3 -7.17 19.39 -25.72
N ASP A 4 -5.92 19.52 -25.23
CA ASP A 4 -5.17 18.41 -24.69
C ASP A 4 -5.82 18.03 -23.35
N GLY A 5 -6.85 17.20 -23.41
CA GLY A 5 -7.34 16.47 -22.24
C GLY A 5 -6.29 15.43 -21.81
N PRO A 6 -6.21 15.08 -20.53
CA PRO A 6 -5.28 14.07 -20.06
C PRO A 6 -5.54 12.76 -20.80
N VAL A 7 -4.48 12.24 -21.45
CA VAL A 7 -4.48 10.95 -22.13
C VAL A 7 -4.81 9.87 -21.09
N PRO A 8 -5.79 8.98 -21.34
CA PRO A 8 -6.03 7.84 -20.46
C PRO A 8 -4.74 7.03 -20.33
N LEU A 9 -4.31 6.79 -19.11
CA LEU A 9 -3.11 6.01 -18.85
C LEU A 9 -3.35 4.57 -19.31
N ASP A 10 -2.56 4.13 -20.28
CA ASP A 10 -2.64 2.77 -20.79
C ASP A 10 -1.95 1.82 -19.78
N GLU A 11 -2.75 1.00 -19.10
CA GLU A 11 -2.25 -0.03 -18.17
C GLU A 11 -1.44 -1.12 -18.92
N SER A 12 -1.52 -1.16 -20.26
CA SER A 12 -0.78 -2.11 -21.08
C SER A 12 0.74 -1.92 -21.02
N ASP A 13 1.21 -0.77 -20.56
CA ASP A 13 2.65 -0.46 -20.41
C ASP A 13 3.25 -1.00 -19.10
N LEU A 14 2.43 -1.41 -18.14
CA LEU A 14 2.89 -1.96 -16.88
C LEU A 14 3.25 -3.44 -17.04
N LYS A 15 4.54 -3.73 -17.05
CA LYS A 15 5.07 -5.10 -17.18
C LYS A 15 6.30 -5.31 -16.31
N ALA A 16 6.60 -6.56 -16.00
CA ALA A 16 7.83 -6.91 -15.29
C ALA A 16 9.07 -6.35 -16.03
N GLY A 17 9.99 -5.75 -15.27
CA GLY A 17 11.16 -5.04 -15.76
C GLY A 17 10.91 -3.56 -16.11
N GLY A 18 9.65 -3.11 -16.22
CA GLY A 18 9.30 -1.71 -16.45
C GLY A 18 9.66 -0.81 -15.27
N LEU A 19 9.82 0.49 -15.56
CA LEU A 19 10.15 1.50 -14.54
C LEU A 19 8.93 2.38 -14.25
N VAL A 20 8.70 2.65 -12.97
CA VAL A 20 7.76 3.65 -12.47
C VAL A 20 8.49 4.53 -11.47
N GLY A 21 8.77 5.77 -11.86
CA GLY A 21 9.68 6.63 -11.10
C GLY A 21 11.03 5.94 -10.87
N PRO A 22 11.56 5.91 -9.65
CA PRO A 22 12.84 5.24 -9.35
C PRO A 22 12.70 3.72 -9.12
N TYR A 23 11.53 3.12 -9.36
CA TYR A 23 11.25 1.71 -9.05
C TYR A 23 11.15 0.84 -10.30
N ARG A 24 11.78 -0.34 -10.26
CA ARG A 24 11.64 -1.40 -11.25
C ARG A 24 10.58 -2.38 -10.80
N LEU A 25 9.60 -2.64 -11.65
CA LEU A 25 8.55 -3.62 -11.42
C LEU A 25 9.11 -5.05 -11.56
N LEU A 26 8.87 -5.91 -10.58
CA LEU A 26 9.33 -7.31 -10.59
C LEU A 26 8.20 -8.26 -10.98
N ARG A 27 7.09 -8.21 -10.24
CA ARG A 27 5.88 -9.00 -10.53
C ARG A 27 4.64 -8.30 -9.96
N GLU A 28 3.51 -8.56 -10.58
CA GLU A 28 2.23 -8.09 -10.07
C GLU A 28 1.84 -8.87 -8.81
N LEU A 29 1.40 -8.15 -7.78
CA LEU A 29 0.88 -8.70 -6.53
C LEU A 29 -0.65 -8.76 -6.54
N GLY A 30 -1.30 -7.86 -7.27
CA GLY A 30 -2.74 -7.83 -7.42
C GLY A 30 -3.24 -6.62 -8.20
N VAL A 31 -4.45 -6.78 -8.76
CA VAL A 31 -5.22 -5.74 -9.47
C VAL A 31 -6.59 -5.62 -8.82
N GLY A 32 -7.06 -4.40 -8.67
CA GLY A 32 -8.40 -4.12 -8.15
C GLY A 32 -8.99 -2.84 -8.73
N GLY A 33 -10.20 -2.47 -8.30
CA GLY A 33 -10.87 -1.25 -8.74
C GLY A 33 -10.11 0.05 -8.45
N MET A 34 -9.18 0.02 -7.51
CA MET A 34 -8.38 1.17 -7.08
C MET A 34 -6.99 1.23 -7.73
N GLY A 35 -6.65 0.31 -8.63
CA GLY A 35 -5.36 0.24 -9.30
C GLY A 35 -4.67 -1.11 -9.15
N SER A 36 -3.39 -1.15 -9.49
CA SER A 36 -2.54 -2.32 -9.38
C SER A 36 -1.50 -2.17 -8.27
N VAL A 37 -1.05 -3.29 -7.73
CA VAL A 37 0.02 -3.37 -6.74
C VAL A 37 1.10 -4.28 -7.29
N TRP A 38 2.33 -3.82 -7.29
CA TRP A 38 3.48 -4.53 -7.82
C TRP A 38 4.54 -4.75 -6.74
N LEU A 39 5.17 -5.92 -6.75
CA LEU A 39 6.46 -6.08 -6.10
C LEU A 39 7.48 -5.32 -6.93
N ALA A 40 8.22 -4.45 -6.30
CA ALA A 40 9.21 -3.61 -6.99
C ALA A 40 10.47 -3.43 -6.13
N GLU A 41 11.53 -2.95 -6.76
CA GLU A 41 12.79 -2.58 -6.12
C GLU A 41 13.29 -1.24 -6.66
N ARG A 42 14.15 -0.55 -5.94
CA ARG A 42 14.78 0.65 -6.46
C ARG A 42 15.77 0.31 -7.58
N ALA A 43 15.60 0.96 -8.72
CA ALA A 43 16.43 0.72 -9.90
C ALA A 43 17.86 1.30 -9.76
N ASP A 44 18.04 2.29 -8.90
CA ASP A 44 19.34 2.93 -8.63
C ASP A 44 20.27 2.14 -7.69
N GLY A 45 19.77 1.02 -7.14
CA GLY A 45 20.53 0.16 -6.23
C GLY A 45 20.84 0.78 -4.86
N THR A 46 20.35 1.98 -4.57
CA THR A 46 20.59 2.68 -3.29
C THR A 46 19.91 1.98 -2.12
N LEU A 47 18.83 1.24 -2.38
CA LEU A 47 18.12 0.46 -1.40
C LEU A 47 17.85 -0.94 -1.95
N LYS A 48 18.54 -1.95 -1.42
CA LYS A 48 18.32 -3.37 -1.75
C LYS A 48 17.10 -3.93 -1.00
N ARG A 49 15.97 -3.24 -1.07
CA ARG A 49 14.74 -3.65 -0.41
C ARG A 49 13.62 -3.74 -1.42
N GLN A 50 12.86 -4.83 -1.36
CA GLN A 50 11.61 -4.95 -2.09
C GLN A 50 10.52 -4.11 -1.43
N VAL A 51 9.67 -3.53 -2.26
CA VAL A 51 8.53 -2.71 -1.84
C VAL A 51 7.25 -3.20 -2.54
N ALA A 52 6.12 -2.96 -1.92
CA ALA A 52 4.82 -3.05 -2.58
C ALA A 52 4.53 -1.68 -3.21
N LEU A 53 4.67 -1.59 -4.53
CA LEU A 53 4.41 -0.37 -5.29
C LEU A 53 2.95 -0.33 -5.70
N LYS A 54 2.19 0.55 -5.09
CA LYS A 54 0.77 0.76 -5.41
C LYS A 54 0.65 1.84 -6.47
N LEU A 55 -0.04 1.52 -7.56
CA LEU A 55 -0.29 2.38 -8.71
C LEU A 55 -1.79 2.65 -8.80
N PRO A 56 -2.26 3.80 -8.26
CA PRO A 56 -3.67 4.15 -8.29
C PRO A 56 -4.18 4.39 -9.72
N ARG A 57 -5.42 3.98 -10.02
CA ARG A 57 -6.11 4.23 -11.30
C ARG A 57 -6.65 5.65 -11.45
N ALA A 58 -6.56 6.48 -10.45
CA ALA A 58 -7.25 7.76 -10.45
C ALA A 58 -6.84 8.66 -11.61
N VAL A 59 -7.85 9.18 -12.32
CA VAL A 59 -7.70 10.30 -13.25
C VAL A 59 -7.21 11.50 -12.44
N TRP A 60 -6.04 12.00 -12.74
CA TRP A 60 -5.41 13.07 -11.98
C TRP A 60 -6.05 14.42 -12.23
N SER A 61 -6.66 14.96 -11.19
CA SER A 61 -6.86 16.39 -11.08
C SER A 61 -5.69 17.00 -10.28
N THR A 62 -5.33 18.22 -10.61
CA THR A 62 -4.27 18.99 -9.89
C THR A 62 -4.50 19.04 -8.37
N GLY A 63 -5.76 18.92 -7.90
CA GLY A 63 -6.10 18.84 -6.48
C GLY A 63 -5.74 17.51 -5.81
N LEU A 64 -5.68 16.40 -6.56
CA LEU A 64 -5.36 15.08 -6.01
C LEU A 64 -3.88 14.96 -5.63
N ALA A 65 -2.98 15.50 -6.46
CA ALA A 65 -1.54 15.52 -6.16
C ALA A 65 -1.22 16.27 -4.85
N GLN A 66 -1.88 17.41 -4.62
CA GLN A 66 -1.73 18.17 -3.37
C GLN A 66 -2.29 17.42 -2.14
N ARG A 67 -3.42 16.72 -2.30
CA ARG A 67 -3.98 15.88 -1.23
C ARG A 67 -3.07 14.72 -0.90
N MET A 68 -2.53 14.04 -1.91
CA MET A 68 -1.58 12.94 -1.71
C MET A 68 -0.29 13.40 -1.05
N ALA A 69 0.22 14.59 -1.37
CA ALA A 69 1.40 15.13 -0.71
C ALA A 69 1.17 15.37 0.79
N ARG A 70 0.00 15.89 1.16
CA ARG A 70 -0.38 16.08 2.58
C ARG A 70 -0.59 14.74 3.30
N GLU A 71 -1.28 13.79 2.66
CA GLU A 71 -1.51 12.48 3.26
C GLU A 71 -0.24 11.65 3.35
N ARG A 72 0.68 11.81 2.40
CA ARG A 72 2.01 11.19 2.46
C ARG A 72 2.71 11.51 3.78
N ASP A 73 2.75 12.77 4.19
CA ASP A 73 3.46 13.18 5.41
C ASP A 73 2.79 12.62 6.66
N ILE A 74 1.46 12.54 6.67
CA ILE A 74 0.69 11.92 7.75
C ILE A 74 0.95 10.41 7.79
N LEU A 75 0.89 9.72 6.65
CA LEU A 75 1.12 8.27 6.57
C LEU A 75 2.58 7.90 6.85
N ALA A 76 3.53 8.73 6.43
CA ALA A 76 4.93 8.56 6.76
C ALA A 76 5.19 8.66 8.27
N SER A 77 4.34 9.38 9.00
CA SER A 77 4.42 9.49 10.47
C SER A 77 3.87 8.26 11.21
N LEU A 78 3.18 7.35 10.53
CA LEU A 78 2.62 6.13 11.13
C LEU A 78 3.70 5.06 11.29
N GLU A 79 4.63 5.27 12.20
CA GLU A 79 5.63 4.28 12.57
C GLU A 79 5.12 3.40 13.71
N HIS A 80 4.65 2.20 13.35
CA HIS A 80 4.15 1.21 14.32
C HIS A 80 4.50 -0.20 13.83
N PRO A 81 4.89 -1.14 14.71
CA PRO A 81 5.30 -2.49 14.30
C PRO A 81 4.20 -3.28 13.57
N ASN A 82 2.93 -2.94 13.79
CA ASN A 82 1.80 -3.61 13.15
C ASN A 82 1.16 -2.79 12.01
N ILE A 83 1.83 -1.75 11.50
CA ILE A 83 1.41 -0.97 10.34
C ILE A 83 2.49 -1.07 9.26
N ALA A 84 2.10 -1.43 8.04
CA ALA A 84 3.00 -1.41 6.89
C ALA A 84 3.42 0.04 6.60
N ARG A 85 4.73 0.26 6.55
CA ARG A 85 5.33 1.58 6.45
C ARG A 85 5.19 2.14 5.04
N LEU A 86 4.89 3.43 4.91
CA LEU A 86 5.07 4.16 3.66
C LEU A 86 6.54 4.63 3.57
N TYR A 87 7.24 4.20 2.52
CA TYR A 87 8.64 4.59 2.30
C TYR A 87 8.76 5.80 1.39
N ASP A 88 7.91 5.89 0.36
CA ASP A 88 8.00 6.92 -0.65
C ASP A 88 6.66 7.10 -1.37
N ALA A 89 6.42 8.28 -1.90
CA ALA A 89 5.27 8.60 -2.72
C ALA A 89 5.64 9.68 -3.74
N GLY A 90 5.21 9.53 -4.97
CA GLY A 90 5.55 10.47 -6.02
C GLY A 90 4.76 10.24 -7.29
N THR A 91 5.24 10.89 -8.35
CA THR A 91 4.78 10.69 -9.73
C THR A 91 5.96 10.31 -10.60
N ASP A 92 5.74 9.47 -11.59
CA ASP A 92 6.76 9.17 -12.59
C ASP A 92 6.85 10.27 -13.68
N ALA A 93 7.71 10.07 -14.66
CA ALA A 93 7.91 11.01 -15.77
C ALA A 93 6.67 11.20 -16.66
N GLN A 94 5.73 10.26 -16.62
CA GLN A 94 4.43 10.31 -17.32
C GLN A 94 3.33 10.90 -16.45
N GLY A 95 3.66 11.36 -15.22
CA GLY A 95 2.70 11.89 -14.28
C GLY A 95 1.87 10.81 -13.56
N ARG A 96 2.24 9.53 -13.67
CA ARG A 96 1.55 8.43 -12.96
C ARG A 96 1.97 8.42 -11.49
N PRO A 97 1.02 8.38 -10.58
CA PRO A 97 1.33 8.32 -9.17
C PRO A 97 1.79 6.95 -8.74
N PHE A 98 2.61 6.95 -7.73
CA PHE A 98 2.96 5.72 -7.03
C PHE A 98 3.08 5.94 -5.53
N LEU A 99 2.89 4.84 -4.80
CA LEU A 99 3.13 4.75 -3.36
C LEU A 99 4.00 3.52 -3.13
N ALA A 100 5.19 3.71 -2.58
CA ALA A 100 6.09 2.64 -2.21
C ALA A 100 5.90 2.29 -0.73
N LEU A 101 5.28 1.15 -0.49
CA LEU A 101 4.93 0.64 0.84
C LEU A 101 5.86 -0.51 1.22
N GLU A 102 5.94 -0.80 2.50
CA GLU A 102 6.58 -2.03 3.00
C GLU A 102 5.95 -3.25 2.33
N TYR A 103 6.78 -4.08 1.68
CA TYR A 103 6.34 -5.38 1.21
C TYR A 103 6.27 -6.34 2.40
N VAL A 104 5.08 -6.86 2.66
CA VAL A 104 4.81 -7.77 3.77
C VAL A 104 4.59 -9.17 3.22
N GLU A 105 5.47 -10.09 3.56
CA GLU A 105 5.28 -11.53 3.34
C GLU A 105 4.37 -12.09 4.42
N GLY A 106 3.10 -12.22 4.10
CA GLY A 106 2.09 -12.68 5.04
C GLY A 106 0.83 -13.17 4.35
N GLN A 107 -0.08 -13.72 5.13
CA GLN A 107 -1.39 -14.19 4.70
C GLN A 107 -2.49 -13.31 5.29
N PRO A 108 -3.62 -13.10 4.59
CA PRO A 108 -4.80 -12.48 5.18
C PRO A 108 -5.18 -13.14 6.50
N ILE A 109 -5.55 -12.36 7.51
CA ILE A 109 -5.77 -12.84 8.88
C ILE A 109 -6.80 -13.97 8.98
N ASP A 110 -7.84 -13.94 8.16
CA ASP A 110 -8.85 -15.00 8.11
C ASP A 110 -8.30 -16.31 7.54
N VAL A 111 -7.48 -16.23 6.48
CA VAL A 111 -6.79 -17.36 5.87
C VAL A 111 -5.79 -17.95 6.86
N TYR A 112 -4.97 -17.12 7.48
CA TYR A 112 -3.98 -17.53 8.49
C TYR A 112 -4.64 -18.27 9.66
N CYS A 113 -5.75 -17.74 10.19
CA CYS A 113 -6.51 -18.37 11.28
C CYS A 113 -7.13 -19.71 10.87
N ARG A 114 -7.64 -19.80 9.66
CA ARG A 114 -8.30 -21.01 9.14
C ARG A 114 -7.29 -22.12 8.87
N GLU A 115 -6.23 -21.83 8.13
CA GLU A 115 -5.23 -22.83 7.75
C GLU A 115 -4.48 -23.42 8.93
N ARG A 116 -4.31 -22.65 10.01
CA ARG A 116 -3.66 -23.11 11.24
C ARG A 116 -4.65 -23.59 12.30
N SER A 117 -5.94 -23.63 11.99
CA SER A 117 -7.01 -24.03 12.94
C SER A 117 -6.86 -23.35 14.30
N LEU A 118 -6.56 -22.04 14.29
CA LEU A 118 -6.26 -21.31 15.52
C LEU A 118 -7.44 -21.32 16.49
N ALA A 119 -7.12 -21.64 17.77
CA ALA A 119 -8.07 -21.51 18.87
C ALA A 119 -8.48 -20.05 19.10
N ILE A 120 -9.65 -19.84 19.73
CA ILE A 120 -10.21 -18.50 19.99
C ILE A 120 -9.19 -17.58 20.68
N LYS A 121 -8.46 -18.06 21.67
CA LYS A 121 -7.45 -17.26 22.38
C LYS A 121 -6.38 -16.72 21.44
N ALA A 122 -5.86 -17.52 20.53
CA ALA A 122 -4.86 -17.10 19.55
C ALA A 122 -5.42 -16.07 18.55
N ARG A 123 -6.67 -16.24 18.11
CA ARG A 123 -7.37 -15.26 17.25
C ARG A 123 -7.54 -13.92 17.96
N LEU A 124 -7.90 -13.92 19.25
CA LEU A 124 -8.04 -12.71 20.05
C LEU A 124 -6.70 -11.99 20.22
N GLN A 125 -5.56 -12.72 20.33
CA GLN A 125 -4.24 -12.13 20.37
C GLN A 125 -3.88 -11.40 19.07
N LEU A 126 -4.24 -11.95 17.90
CA LEU A 126 -4.09 -11.26 16.62
C LEU A 126 -4.98 -10.02 16.55
N LEU A 127 -6.23 -10.11 16.97
CA LEU A 127 -7.14 -8.95 17.00
C LEU A 127 -6.67 -7.86 17.96
N LEU A 128 -6.01 -8.21 19.04
CA LEU A 128 -5.40 -7.23 19.96
C LEU A 128 -4.30 -6.43 19.25
N GLN A 129 -3.44 -7.07 18.45
CA GLN A 129 -2.43 -6.37 17.65
C GLN A 129 -3.09 -5.40 16.64
N VAL A 130 -4.19 -5.84 15.98
CA VAL A 130 -4.98 -4.97 15.08
C VAL A 130 -5.51 -3.75 15.84
N ALA A 131 -6.13 -3.97 16.99
CA ALA A 131 -6.70 -2.89 17.81
C ALA A 131 -5.65 -1.88 18.27
N GLN A 132 -4.46 -2.35 18.67
CA GLN A 132 -3.33 -1.50 19.06
C GLN A 132 -2.86 -0.62 17.89
N ALA A 133 -2.73 -1.19 16.70
CA ALA A 133 -2.34 -0.46 15.49
C ALA A 133 -3.38 0.59 15.09
N VAL A 134 -4.67 0.24 15.16
CA VAL A 134 -5.78 1.17 14.89
C VAL A 134 -5.83 2.29 15.93
N ALA A 135 -5.71 1.97 17.22
CA ALA A 135 -5.67 2.97 18.28
C ALA A 135 -4.49 3.95 18.11
N PHE A 136 -3.32 3.43 17.72
CA PHE A 136 -2.17 4.26 17.41
C PHE A 136 -2.43 5.23 16.25
N ALA A 137 -3.04 4.75 15.15
CA ALA A 137 -3.41 5.61 14.03
C ALA A 137 -4.46 6.67 14.44
N HIS A 138 -5.48 6.27 15.20
CA HIS A 138 -6.53 7.17 15.72
C HIS A 138 -5.96 8.26 16.62
N SER A 139 -4.96 7.96 17.44
CA SER A 139 -4.28 8.99 18.28
C SER A 139 -3.57 10.07 17.45
N ARG A 140 -3.35 9.80 16.15
CA ARG A 140 -2.80 10.72 15.15
C ARG A 140 -3.85 11.25 14.18
N LEU A 141 -5.13 11.07 14.52
CA LEU A 141 -6.28 11.48 13.70
C LEU A 141 -6.34 10.80 12.32
N VAL A 142 -5.70 9.64 12.17
CA VAL A 142 -5.73 8.85 10.94
C VAL A 142 -6.71 7.70 11.09
N ILE A 143 -7.69 7.64 10.19
CA ILE A 143 -8.71 6.57 10.14
C ILE A 143 -8.39 5.66 8.96
N HIS A 144 -8.44 4.34 9.16
CA HIS A 144 -8.11 3.36 8.11
C HIS A 144 -9.10 3.37 6.94
N ARG A 145 -10.39 3.53 7.20
CA ARG A 145 -11.52 3.61 6.24
C ARG A 145 -11.81 2.37 5.39
N ASP A 146 -10.93 1.38 5.34
CA ASP A 146 -11.10 0.14 4.57
C ASP A 146 -10.54 -1.08 5.33
N LEU A 147 -10.86 -1.19 6.63
CA LEU A 147 -10.40 -2.30 7.46
C LEU A 147 -11.19 -3.56 7.10
N LYS A 148 -10.50 -4.55 6.57
CA LYS A 148 -11.04 -5.85 6.15
C LYS A 148 -9.94 -6.91 6.20
N PRO A 149 -10.27 -8.22 6.23
CA PRO A 149 -9.28 -9.28 6.34
C PRO A 149 -8.14 -9.22 5.30
N SER A 150 -8.45 -8.85 4.06
CA SER A 150 -7.43 -8.73 3.01
C SER A 150 -6.42 -7.58 3.21
N ASN A 151 -6.75 -6.61 4.07
CA ASN A 151 -5.86 -5.51 4.46
C ASN A 151 -5.18 -5.75 5.82
N ILE A 152 -5.30 -6.95 6.37
CA ILE A 152 -4.67 -7.37 7.62
C ILE A 152 -3.86 -8.63 7.33
N LEU A 153 -2.55 -8.48 7.14
CA LEU A 153 -1.68 -9.63 6.92
C LEU A 153 -1.08 -10.12 8.24
N VAL A 154 -0.88 -11.43 8.32
CA VAL A 154 -0.15 -12.07 9.41
C VAL A 154 1.07 -12.75 8.82
N THR A 155 2.25 -12.37 9.31
CA THR A 155 3.54 -12.93 8.91
C THR A 155 3.78 -14.30 9.54
N ALA A 156 4.79 -15.02 9.09
CA ALA A 156 5.08 -16.38 9.56
C ALA A 156 5.36 -16.46 11.08
N ASP A 157 5.88 -15.38 11.66
CA ASP A 157 6.14 -15.25 13.11
C ASP A 157 4.91 -14.84 13.94
N GLY A 158 3.74 -14.68 13.30
CA GLY A 158 2.49 -14.31 13.97
C GLY A 158 2.33 -12.80 14.21
N SER A 159 3.13 -11.97 13.56
CA SER A 159 3.01 -10.51 13.65
C SER A 159 1.96 -10.00 12.67
N VAL A 160 1.03 -9.17 13.16
CA VAL A 160 0.04 -8.48 12.31
C VAL A 160 0.67 -7.29 11.60
N ARG A 161 0.30 -7.09 10.33
CA ARG A 161 0.62 -5.91 9.54
C ARG A 161 -0.64 -5.36 8.89
N LEU A 162 -1.04 -4.14 9.25
CA LEU A 162 -2.12 -3.42 8.59
C LEU A 162 -1.61 -2.78 7.32
N LEU A 163 -2.33 -2.99 6.22
CA LEU A 163 -2.06 -2.40 4.91
C LEU A 163 -3.05 -1.27 4.62
N ASP A 164 -2.70 -0.40 3.68
CA ASP A 164 -3.61 0.54 3.00
C ASP A 164 -4.43 1.48 3.90
N PHE A 165 -3.78 2.17 4.85
CA PHE A 165 -4.44 3.27 5.55
C PHE A 165 -4.92 4.35 4.57
N GLY A 166 -6.24 4.50 4.44
CA GLY A 166 -6.96 5.68 3.92
C GLY A 166 -6.64 6.25 2.54
N ILE A 167 -5.55 5.82 1.88
CA ILE A 167 -5.04 6.39 0.61
C ILE A 167 -6.03 6.24 -0.56
N ALA A 168 -7.01 5.36 -0.45
CA ALA A 168 -7.83 4.93 -1.57
C ALA A 168 -9.20 5.62 -1.66
N LYS A 169 -9.55 6.49 -0.74
CA LYS A 169 -10.85 7.20 -0.70
C LYS A 169 -10.70 8.72 -0.70
N LEU A 170 -9.75 9.18 -1.50
CA LEU A 170 -9.57 10.61 -1.82
C LEU A 170 -10.31 11.02 -3.08
#